data_eb61eb050eabbcd6f3dacf85427acd6f
#
_entry.id   eb61eb050eabbcd6f3dacf85427acd6f
#
_cell.length_a   1.000
_cell.length_b   1.000
_cell.length_c   1.000
_cell.angle_alpha   90.00
_cell.angle_beta   90.00
_cell.angle_gamma   90.00
#
_symmetry.space_group_name_H-M   'P 1'
#
loop_
_entity.id
_entity.type
_entity.pdbx_description
1 polymer ?
#
loop_
_entity_poly.entity_id
_entity_poly.type
_entity_poly.pdbx_seq_one_letter_code
_entity_poly.pdbx_strand_id
1 'polypeptide(L)'
;MPHRFSILWVILISFALGNCTPNSPTSTTSPTTPSINATDATESSLPSSPQTIEPTPQLQSINPLTGLPVADPSLLQLPAVLVSISHFPVNARPQAGLSFAPYVFEIYITEGATRFLTTFYGEFPVPEVPIVGNCDIRREPFIQTNLILGNRVWLDSNKNNIHDPWEGGVGGVCVNLYDKTGALLQQTTTDSNGYYGFNVDPGKYFVAFLKPPEMEFAQKDVGNEENDSDVDPGIGRTDALDIISSSLDVDMGLIPLVIPPPTSDLPAAKVGPVRSGRLIYADIAAFFPDSCLIYAYASAEVLVHLPKCFFVNHDIQGGGYMLDIAQLVQLAKDSKKPDQNIDYTSNIYSSEPPAGGADASRLHVYIAWLNQSEWLYDPLYESWWRYVDNADEQTAGVVHPEVDRLTGRQLHFENVIVLYAKHDVISPTNLDIHLEQDWVGDALLFRDGKMYKIRWSTVATDEEVQSGRRKPIQFFNLDDKTPFPLKPGHTWITVVTPETSVAEESAGQWLLQFSQPLGAK
;
A
#
# COMPACT_ATOMS: atom_id res chain seq x y z
N MET A 1 -48.95 -21.26 34.80
CA MET A 1 -49.24 -20.91 36.21
C MET A 1 -47.95 -20.68 36.94
N PRO A 2 -47.93 -19.76 37.84
CA PRO A 2 -47.30 -18.44 37.65
C PRO A 2 -46.19 -18.20 38.66
N HIS A 3 -45.38 -17.17 38.54
CA HIS A 3 -45.27 -16.01 39.42
C HIS A 3 -44.12 -15.07 39.03
N ARG A 4 -44.56 -13.86 38.80
CA ARG A 4 -43.89 -12.57 38.84
C ARG A 4 -43.04 -12.34 40.09
N PHE A 5 -41.98 -11.53 39.97
CA PHE A 5 -41.77 -10.39 40.87
C PHE A 5 -40.87 -9.33 40.21
N SER A 6 -41.40 -8.15 40.09
CA SER A 6 -40.74 -6.88 39.77
C SER A 6 -40.17 -6.28 41.03
N ILE A 7 -39.02 -5.63 40.97
CA ILE A 7 -38.63 -4.60 41.92
C ILE A 7 -38.00 -3.44 41.14
N LEU A 8 -38.69 -2.33 41.18
CA LEU A 8 -38.31 -0.99 40.77
C LEU A 8 -37.55 -0.32 41.92
N TRP A 9 -36.41 0.29 41.64
CA TRP A 9 -35.83 1.31 42.54
C TRP A 9 -35.54 2.58 41.76
N VAL A 10 -36.32 3.61 42.06
CA VAL A 10 -36.13 5.01 41.71
C VAL A 10 -35.37 5.65 42.83
N ILE A 11 -34.30 6.36 42.55
CA ILE A 11 -33.73 7.36 43.45
C ILE A 11 -33.53 8.66 42.65
N LEU A 12 -34.34 9.63 43.04
CA LEU A 12 -34.18 11.06 42.78
C LEU A 12 -33.21 11.65 43.81
N ILE A 13 -32.27 12.46 43.41
CA ILE A 13 -31.73 13.55 44.29
C ILE A 13 -31.34 14.75 43.40
N SER A 14 -31.90 15.74 43.65
CA SER A 14 -32.05 17.17 43.58
C SER A 14 -30.82 18.04 43.28
N PHE A 15 -31.16 19.07 42.57
CA PHE A 15 -30.51 20.33 42.25
C PHE A 15 -29.74 21.00 43.39
N ALA A 16 -28.64 21.65 43.03
CA ALA A 16 -28.21 22.91 43.66
C ALA A 16 -27.60 23.83 42.60
N LEU A 17 -28.29 24.90 42.35
CA LEU A 17 -27.89 26.07 41.58
C LEU A 17 -26.90 26.93 42.41
N GLY A 18 -25.86 27.41 41.77
CA GLY A 18 -24.97 28.44 42.32
C GLY A 18 -24.56 29.41 41.22
N ASN A 19 -25.32 30.50 41.09
CA ASN A 19 -24.97 31.68 40.31
C ASN A 19 -23.83 32.45 40.98
N CYS A 20 -22.87 32.95 40.20
CA CYS A 20 -22.26 34.26 40.43
C CYS A 20 -21.73 34.80 39.10
N THR A 21 -22.27 35.94 38.73
CA THR A 21 -21.92 36.83 37.62
C THR A 21 -20.87 37.88 38.08
N PRO A 22 -20.50 38.86 37.27
CA PRO A 22 -19.12 39.14 36.88
C PRO A 22 -18.60 40.46 37.46
N ASN A 23 -17.29 40.69 37.34
CA ASN A 23 -16.76 42.06 37.54
C ASN A 23 -15.59 42.32 36.59
N SER A 24 -15.82 43.24 35.67
CA SER A 24 -14.76 44.10 35.13
C SER A 24 -14.59 45.31 36.02
N PRO A 25 -13.39 45.89 36.10
CA PRO A 25 -13.28 47.26 35.66
C PRO A 25 -11.99 47.66 34.91
N THR A 26 -12.14 48.45 33.88
CA THR A 26 -11.74 49.84 33.69
C THR A 26 -10.24 50.14 33.55
N SER A 27 -9.95 50.58 32.34
CA SER A 27 -8.97 51.55 31.86
C SER A 27 -8.19 52.41 32.86
N THR A 28 -6.89 52.62 32.55
CA THR A 28 -6.25 53.95 32.70
C THR A 28 -5.01 54.11 31.81
N THR A 29 -5.08 55.05 30.92
CA THR A 29 -4.19 56.15 30.51
C THR A 29 -2.71 55.90 30.18
N SER A 30 -2.37 56.31 28.94
CA SER A 30 -1.04 56.72 28.49
C SER A 30 -0.50 57.94 29.21
N PRO A 31 0.80 58.15 29.20
CA PRO A 31 1.30 59.48 28.84
C PRO A 31 2.41 59.50 27.78
N THR A 32 2.20 60.36 26.85
CA THR A 32 3.04 61.36 26.13
C THR A 32 4.56 61.17 26.05
N THR A 33 5.01 61.30 24.81
CA THR A 33 6.35 61.59 24.30
C THR A 33 7.00 62.86 24.88
N PRO A 34 8.35 62.94 24.78
CA PRO A 34 8.89 64.09 24.03
C PRO A 34 9.94 63.70 22.95
N SER A 35 9.84 64.43 21.84
CA SER A 35 10.80 64.51 20.74
C SER A 35 12.12 65.10 21.23
N ILE A 36 13.25 64.59 20.70
CA ILE A 36 14.49 65.33 20.52
C ILE A 36 15.11 64.96 19.16
N ASN A 37 15.60 65.98 18.52
CA ASN A 37 16.06 66.12 17.13
C ASN A 37 17.30 65.30 16.76
N ALA A 38 17.37 65.09 15.48
CA ALA A 38 18.39 64.51 14.59
C ALA A 38 19.82 65.01 14.82
N THR A 39 20.74 64.08 14.60
CA THR A 39 22.05 64.40 13.98
C THR A 39 22.47 63.20 13.10
N ASP A 40 22.88 63.54 11.88
CA ASP A 40 23.39 62.65 10.85
C ASP A 40 24.48 61.71 11.32
N ALA A 41 24.34 60.41 10.98
CA ALA A 41 25.45 59.50 10.90
C ALA A 41 25.27 58.62 9.66
N THR A 42 26.22 58.68 8.79
CA THR A 42 26.41 57.98 7.55
C THR A 42 26.26 56.45 7.73
N GLU A 43 25.24 55.85 7.14
CA GLU A 43 25.06 54.38 7.07
C GLU A 43 26.05 53.80 6.06
N SER A 44 26.98 53.01 6.58
CA SER A 44 27.77 52.04 5.81
C SER A 44 26.91 50.82 5.54
N SER A 45 26.50 50.61 4.31
CA SER A 45 25.74 49.45 3.87
C SER A 45 26.61 48.17 3.95
N LEU A 46 26.35 47.31 4.93
CA LEU A 46 26.76 45.93 4.92
C LEU A 46 25.93 45.15 3.88
N PRO A 47 26.53 44.25 3.09
CA PRO A 47 25.79 43.42 2.16
C PRO A 47 24.86 42.49 2.95
N SER A 48 23.58 42.52 2.62
CA SER A 48 22.57 41.59 3.11
C SER A 48 22.98 40.17 2.73
N SER A 49 23.14 39.30 3.73
CA SER A 49 23.21 37.83 3.53
C SER A 49 22.02 37.37 2.68
N PRO A 50 22.23 36.42 1.78
CA PRO A 50 21.11 35.81 1.07
C PRO A 50 20.16 35.20 2.08
N GLN A 51 18.91 35.62 2.08
CA GLN A 51 17.83 34.94 2.80
C GLN A 51 17.70 33.54 2.17
N THR A 52 18.04 32.52 2.91
CA THR A 52 17.66 31.16 2.61
C THR A 52 16.12 31.15 2.64
N ILE A 53 15.50 31.05 1.48
CA ILE A 53 14.06 30.81 1.38
C ILE A 53 13.90 29.36 1.85
N GLU A 54 13.43 29.17 3.08
CA GLU A 54 12.95 27.85 3.50
C GLU A 54 11.87 27.42 2.52
N PRO A 55 11.94 26.22 1.93
CA PRO A 55 10.90 25.73 1.07
C PRO A 55 9.61 25.64 1.92
N THR A 56 8.59 26.35 1.51
CA THR A 56 7.25 26.23 2.08
C THR A 56 6.85 24.76 1.95
N PRO A 57 6.40 24.08 3.02
CA PRO A 57 5.93 22.70 2.91
C PRO A 57 4.84 22.65 1.84
N GLN A 58 5.10 22.01 0.71
CA GLN A 58 4.05 21.71 -0.26
C GLN A 58 3.13 20.71 0.40
N LEU A 59 1.85 21.04 0.54
CA LEU A 59 0.83 20.08 0.91
C LEU A 59 0.90 18.93 -0.12
N GLN A 60 1.39 17.78 0.31
CA GLN A 60 1.44 16.59 -0.54
C GLN A 60 0.01 16.14 -0.85
N SER A 61 -0.27 15.92 -2.12
CA SER A 61 -1.55 15.33 -2.54
C SER A 61 -1.54 13.85 -2.26
N ILE A 62 -2.53 13.37 -1.51
CA ILE A 62 -2.65 11.98 -1.07
C ILE A 62 -3.57 11.22 -2.04
N ASN A 63 -3.17 10.02 -2.45
CA ASN A 63 -4.04 9.09 -3.17
C ASN A 63 -5.08 8.50 -2.22
N PRO A 64 -6.38 8.74 -2.43
CA PRO A 64 -7.43 8.25 -1.53
C PRO A 64 -7.61 6.73 -1.56
N LEU A 65 -6.99 6.01 -2.48
CA LEU A 65 -7.03 4.55 -2.55
C LEU A 65 -5.85 3.87 -1.83
N THR A 66 -4.78 4.61 -1.55
CA THR A 66 -3.60 4.05 -0.85
C THR A 66 -3.27 4.77 0.44
N GLY A 67 -3.77 6.00 0.64
CA GLY A 67 -3.32 6.85 1.76
C GLY A 67 -1.89 7.38 1.61
N LEU A 68 -1.24 7.13 0.48
CA LEU A 68 0.14 7.56 0.20
C LEU A 68 0.17 8.88 -0.61
N PRO A 69 1.22 9.69 -0.46
CA PRO A 69 1.49 10.82 -1.34
C PRO A 69 1.68 10.36 -2.79
N VAL A 70 1.38 11.21 -3.74
CA VAL A 70 1.61 10.95 -5.18
C VAL A 70 2.68 11.87 -5.75
N ALA A 71 3.53 11.32 -6.63
CA ALA A 71 4.57 12.07 -7.31
C ALA A 71 4.01 13.13 -8.27
N ASP A 72 2.93 12.79 -8.97
CA ASP A 72 2.23 13.70 -9.90
C ASP A 72 0.76 13.86 -9.51
N PRO A 73 0.40 14.92 -8.77
CA PRO A 73 -0.97 15.21 -8.37
C PRO A 73 -1.96 15.34 -9.54
N SER A 74 -1.50 15.60 -10.75
CA SER A 74 -2.37 15.69 -11.92
C SER A 74 -3.00 14.34 -12.29
N LEU A 75 -2.37 13.24 -11.93
CA LEU A 75 -2.89 11.88 -12.16
C LEU A 75 -4.12 11.56 -11.29
N LEU A 76 -4.28 12.23 -10.14
CA LEU A 76 -5.49 12.12 -9.32
C LEU A 76 -6.72 12.76 -9.99
N GLN A 77 -6.52 13.55 -11.02
CA GLN A 77 -7.59 14.16 -11.80
C GLN A 77 -8.04 13.28 -12.97
N LEU A 78 -7.43 12.13 -13.17
CA LEU A 78 -7.82 11.15 -14.19
C LEU A 78 -8.71 10.08 -13.54
N PRO A 79 -9.73 9.56 -14.26
CA PRO A 79 -10.48 8.39 -13.81
C PRO A 79 -9.58 7.16 -13.68
N ALA A 80 -9.95 6.25 -12.78
CA ALA A 80 -9.28 4.97 -12.64
C ALA A 80 -9.37 4.13 -13.93
N VAL A 81 -8.38 3.27 -14.13
CA VAL A 81 -8.39 2.25 -15.17
C VAL A 81 -8.32 0.88 -14.49
N LEU A 82 -9.31 0.04 -14.80
CA LEU A 82 -9.38 -1.31 -14.28
C LEU A 82 -8.94 -2.29 -15.37
N VAL A 83 -8.03 -3.21 -15.04
CA VAL A 83 -7.50 -4.18 -15.99
C VAL A 83 -7.70 -5.60 -15.48
N SER A 84 -8.37 -6.44 -16.27
CA SER A 84 -8.47 -7.88 -16.01
C SER A 84 -7.15 -8.56 -16.33
N ILE A 85 -6.40 -9.00 -15.33
CA ILE A 85 -5.09 -9.65 -15.50
C ILE A 85 -5.19 -11.15 -15.24
N SER A 86 -4.51 -11.92 -16.09
CA SER A 86 -4.52 -13.38 -16.03
C SER A 86 -3.67 -13.91 -14.88
N HIS A 87 -4.21 -14.85 -14.09
CA HIS A 87 -3.41 -15.69 -13.21
C HIS A 87 -3.11 -17.04 -13.87
N PHE A 88 -4.04 -17.54 -14.67
CA PHE A 88 -3.94 -18.78 -15.43
C PHE A 88 -4.20 -18.59 -16.92
N PRO A 89 -3.56 -19.36 -17.80
CA PRO A 89 -2.58 -20.43 -17.56
C PRO A 89 -1.24 -19.90 -17.01
N VAL A 90 -0.40 -20.79 -16.47
CA VAL A 90 0.86 -20.45 -15.78
C VAL A 90 1.84 -19.66 -16.65
N ASN A 91 1.83 -19.88 -17.97
CA ASN A 91 2.65 -19.10 -18.91
C ASN A 91 2.26 -17.60 -18.99
N ALA A 92 1.17 -17.18 -18.31
CA ALA A 92 0.86 -15.78 -18.12
C ALA A 92 1.76 -15.11 -17.07
N ARG A 93 2.42 -15.91 -16.24
CA ARG A 93 3.29 -15.44 -15.16
C ARG A 93 4.74 -15.20 -15.65
N PRO A 94 5.47 -14.28 -15.04
CA PRO A 94 5.01 -13.27 -14.09
C PRO A 94 4.12 -12.25 -14.78
N GLN A 95 3.14 -11.72 -14.03
CA GLN A 95 2.27 -10.63 -14.51
C GLN A 95 3.05 -9.31 -14.50
N ALA A 96 2.48 -8.29 -15.14
CA ALA A 96 3.08 -6.97 -15.22
C ALA A 96 2.10 -5.91 -14.72
N GLY A 97 2.52 -5.10 -13.76
CA GLY A 97 1.80 -3.95 -13.24
C GLY A 97 1.09 -4.15 -11.91
N LEU A 98 1.14 -5.34 -11.29
CA LEU A 98 0.46 -5.61 -10.02
C LEU A 98 1.01 -4.77 -8.87
N SER A 99 2.32 -4.46 -8.86
CA SER A 99 2.99 -3.65 -7.84
C SER A 99 2.48 -2.21 -7.77
N PHE A 100 1.85 -1.71 -8.82
CA PHE A 100 1.38 -0.33 -8.93
C PHE A 100 -0.12 -0.18 -8.69
N ALA A 101 -0.81 -1.28 -8.41
CA ALA A 101 -2.25 -1.27 -8.29
C ALA A 101 -2.69 -0.95 -6.86
N PRO A 102 -3.37 0.20 -6.59
CA PRO A 102 -3.97 0.49 -5.29
C PRO A 102 -4.81 -0.67 -4.75
N TYR A 103 -5.63 -1.28 -5.61
CA TYR A 103 -6.41 -2.48 -5.30
C TYR A 103 -6.20 -3.56 -6.34
N VAL A 104 -5.97 -4.80 -5.86
CA VAL A 104 -6.01 -6.02 -6.66
C VAL A 104 -7.10 -6.92 -6.11
N PHE A 105 -8.14 -7.20 -6.91
CA PHE A 105 -9.17 -8.17 -6.56
C PHE A 105 -8.82 -9.52 -7.17
N GLU A 106 -8.59 -10.52 -6.33
CA GLU A 106 -8.43 -11.92 -6.75
C GLU A 106 -9.79 -12.62 -6.69
N ILE A 107 -10.25 -13.12 -7.82
CA ILE A 107 -11.61 -13.60 -8.02
C ILE A 107 -11.56 -15.02 -8.57
N TYR A 108 -12.27 -15.95 -7.90
CA TYR A 108 -12.47 -17.31 -8.40
C TYR A 108 -13.27 -17.28 -9.72
N ILE A 109 -12.88 -18.13 -10.67
CA ILE A 109 -13.51 -18.19 -11.98
C ILE A 109 -14.19 -19.54 -12.20
N THR A 110 -13.40 -20.61 -12.28
CA THR A 110 -13.82 -21.98 -12.57
C THR A 110 -12.64 -22.94 -12.42
N GLU A 111 -12.91 -24.19 -12.14
CA GLU A 111 -11.91 -25.30 -12.14
C GLU A 111 -10.66 -24.98 -11.29
N GLY A 112 -10.83 -24.31 -10.17
CA GLY A 112 -9.73 -23.90 -9.30
C GLY A 112 -8.95 -22.66 -9.75
N ALA A 113 -9.23 -22.09 -10.91
CA ALA A 113 -8.53 -20.92 -11.39
C ALA A 113 -9.07 -19.62 -10.81
N THR A 114 -8.17 -18.67 -10.55
CA THR A 114 -8.48 -17.28 -10.17
C THR A 114 -8.06 -16.30 -11.25
N ARG A 115 -8.47 -15.06 -11.12
CA ARG A 115 -8.10 -13.93 -11.97
C ARG A 115 -8.01 -12.67 -11.17
N PHE A 116 -7.13 -11.75 -11.59
CA PHE A 116 -6.96 -10.47 -10.96
C PHE A 116 -7.71 -9.37 -11.71
N LEU A 117 -8.43 -8.53 -10.98
CA LEU A 117 -8.88 -7.23 -11.47
C LEU A 117 -8.11 -6.17 -10.73
N THR A 118 -7.23 -5.47 -11.45
CA THR A 118 -6.37 -4.41 -10.91
C THR A 118 -6.99 -3.05 -11.12
N THR A 119 -6.74 -2.12 -10.21
CA THR A 119 -7.16 -0.73 -10.32
C THR A 119 -5.91 0.14 -10.40
N PHE A 120 -5.79 1.00 -11.43
CA PHE A 120 -4.72 2.00 -11.55
C PHE A 120 -5.32 3.39 -11.39
N TYR A 121 -4.82 4.15 -10.42
CA TYR A 121 -5.28 5.50 -10.11
C TYR A 121 -4.24 6.27 -9.31
N GLY A 122 -3.97 7.51 -9.70
CA GLY A 122 -2.98 8.38 -9.05
C GLY A 122 -1.54 8.00 -9.37
N GLU A 123 -1.30 6.76 -9.75
CA GLU A 123 -0.05 6.22 -10.23
C GLU A 123 -0.32 5.24 -11.37
N PHE A 124 0.58 5.21 -12.36
CA PHE A 124 0.53 4.26 -13.46
C PHE A 124 1.82 3.46 -13.52
N PRO A 125 1.76 2.17 -13.92
CA PRO A 125 2.92 1.31 -13.97
C PRO A 125 4.04 1.89 -14.84
N VAL A 126 5.28 1.71 -14.40
CA VAL A 126 6.49 2.06 -15.17
C VAL A 126 7.46 0.90 -15.14
N PRO A 127 8.18 0.60 -16.25
CA PRO A 127 9.26 -0.36 -16.23
C PRO A 127 10.43 0.16 -15.38
N GLU A 128 11.00 -0.73 -14.59
CA GLU A 128 12.18 -0.43 -13.80
C GLU A 128 13.33 -1.38 -14.13
N VAL A 129 14.55 -0.85 -14.08
CA VAL A 129 15.74 -1.67 -13.95
C VAL A 129 16.21 -1.48 -12.51
N PRO A 130 16.26 -2.53 -11.70
CA PRO A 130 16.78 -2.42 -10.34
C PRO A 130 18.16 -1.82 -10.35
N ILE A 131 18.39 -0.75 -9.59
CA ILE A 131 19.72 -0.22 -9.34
C ILE A 131 20.38 -1.15 -8.33
N VAL A 132 21.54 -1.68 -8.69
CA VAL A 132 22.25 -2.69 -7.91
C VAL A 132 23.59 -2.14 -7.49
N GLY A 133 23.89 -2.24 -6.20
CA GLY A 133 25.21 -1.97 -5.65
C GLY A 133 26.22 -3.04 -6.05
N ASN A 134 27.41 -2.92 -5.52
CA ASN A 134 28.55 -3.78 -5.85
C ASN A 134 29.00 -4.68 -4.68
N CYS A 135 28.08 -5.02 -3.80
CA CYS A 135 28.38 -5.90 -2.66
C CYS A 135 28.51 -7.36 -3.09
N ASP A 136 29.64 -7.98 -2.77
CA ASP A 136 29.89 -9.40 -3.04
C ASP A 136 29.28 -10.34 -1.99
N ILE A 137 28.71 -9.80 -0.92
CA ILE A 137 28.10 -10.58 0.15
C ILE A 137 26.74 -11.11 -0.35
N ARG A 138 26.59 -12.44 -0.31
CA ARG A 138 25.28 -13.04 -0.59
C ARG A 138 24.32 -12.72 0.55
N ARG A 139 23.15 -12.21 0.22
CA ARG A 139 22.07 -12.04 1.18
C ARG A 139 21.43 -13.39 1.51
N GLU A 140 21.34 -13.67 2.81
CA GLU A 140 20.48 -14.74 3.31
C GLU A 140 19.10 -14.17 3.68
N PRO A 141 18.02 -14.97 3.61
CA PRO A 141 16.70 -14.55 4.06
C PRO A 141 16.75 -14.04 5.50
N PHE A 142 16.16 -12.87 5.74
CA PHE A 142 16.12 -12.32 7.09
C PHE A 142 15.10 -13.08 7.95
N ILE A 143 15.54 -13.60 9.07
CA ILE A 143 14.70 -14.27 10.07
C ILE A 143 14.88 -13.52 11.38
N GLN A 144 13.80 -12.94 11.87
CA GLN A 144 13.84 -12.24 13.15
C GLN A 144 14.00 -13.24 14.30
N THR A 145 15.03 -13.05 15.11
CA THR A 145 15.33 -13.85 16.32
C THR A 145 15.46 -13.00 17.57
N ASN A 146 15.62 -11.67 17.42
CA ASN A 146 15.82 -10.72 18.51
C ASN A 146 15.30 -9.33 18.09
N LEU A 147 15.79 -8.24 18.74
CA LEU A 147 15.51 -6.89 18.27
C LEU A 147 16.07 -6.70 16.86
N ILE A 148 15.34 -5.95 16.05
CA ILE A 148 15.75 -5.62 14.68
C ILE A 148 16.39 -4.23 14.71
N LEU A 149 17.52 -4.10 14.01
CA LEU A 149 18.14 -2.84 13.66
C LEU A 149 18.31 -2.79 12.14
N GLY A 150 17.67 -1.85 11.50
CA GLY A 150 17.73 -1.74 10.05
C GLY A 150 16.80 -0.68 9.52
N ASN A 151 16.67 -0.69 8.28
CA ASN A 151 15.55 -0.43 7.40
C ASN A 151 16.03 -0.41 5.95
N ARG A 152 16.25 0.73 5.32
CA ARG A 152 16.25 0.82 3.86
C ARG A 152 17.39 1.67 3.31
N VAL A 153 17.91 1.28 2.17
CA VAL A 153 18.73 2.12 1.28
C VAL A 153 17.87 2.51 0.09
N TRP A 154 17.67 3.80 -0.13
CA TRP A 154 16.79 4.34 -1.15
C TRP A 154 17.54 5.25 -2.13
N LEU A 155 16.98 5.43 -3.34
CA LEU A 155 17.54 6.28 -4.38
C LEU A 155 16.86 7.65 -4.36
N ASP A 156 17.57 8.66 -3.90
CA ASP A 156 17.14 10.06 -4.02
C ASP A 156 17.30 10.53 -5.49
N SER A 157 16.26 10.24 -6.27
CA SER A 157 16.25 10.51 -7.71
C SER A 157 16.03 11.98 -8.04
N ASN A 158 15.32 12.71 -7.18
CA ASN A 158 15.04 14.12 -7.33
C ASN A 158 16.02 15.05 -6.60
N LYS A 159 16.94 14.45 -5.79
CA LYS A 159 18.02 15.13 -5.06
C LYS A 159 17.53 16.12 -4.00
N ASN A 160 16.41 15.81 -3.36
CA ASN A 160 15.86 16.63 -2.29
C ASN A 160 16.34 16.22 -0.90
N ASN A 161 17.09 15.09 -0.79
CA ASN A 161 17.60 14.45 0.43
C ASN A 161 16.49 13.90 1.35
N ILE A 162 15.29 13.65 0.82
CA ILE A 162 14.14 13.08 1.52
C ILE A 162 13.69 11.85 0.74
N HIS A 163 13.41 10.75 1.45
CA HIS A 163 12.80 9.57 0.85
C HIS A 163 11.34 9.84 0.50
N ASP A 164 11.07 10.00 -0.77
CA ASP A 164 9.71 10.11 -1.29
C ASP A 164 9.10 8.71 -1.49
N PRO A 165 7.78 8.52 -1.26
CA PRO A 165 7.13 7.20 -1.35
C PRO A 165 7.25 6.50 -2.71
N TRP A 166 7.51 7.25 -3.77
CA TRP A 166 7.72 6.72 -5.13
C TRP A 166 9.19 6.39 -5.44
N GLU A 167 10.10 6.66 -4.53
CA GLU A 167 11.53 6.38 -4.74
C GLU A 167 11.87 4.93 -4.43
N GLY A 168 12.57 4.31 -5.38
CA GLY A 168 12.94 2.91 -5.30
C GLY A 168 14.11 2.65 -4.36
N GLY A 169 14.16 1.45 -3.80
CA GLY A 169 15.31 0.99 -3.03
C GLY A 169 16.51 0.63 -3.90
N VAL A 170 17.70 0.65 -3.31
CA VAL A 170 18.95 0.23 -3.96
C VAL A 170 19.40 -1.11 -3.39
N GLY A 171 19.30 -2.17 -4.20
CA GLY A 171 19.76 -3.50 -3.84
C GLY A 171 21.28 -3.66 -3.95
N GLY A 172 21.83 -4.66 -3.25
CA GLY A 172 23.26 -5.00 -3.37
C GLY A 172 24.21 -3.99 -2.73
N VAL A 173 23.76 -3.17 -1.79
CA VAL A 173 24.62 -2.28 -0.99
C VAL A 173 25.13 -3.04 0.22
N CYS A 174 26.45 -3.05 0.44
CA CYS A 174 27.03 -3.66 1.64
C CYS A 174 26.71 -2.83 2.88
N VAL A 175 26.23 -3.49 3.92
CA VAL A 175 25.92 -2.88 5.22
C VAL A 175 26.65 -3.62 6.33
N ASN A 176 27.31 -2.88 7.19
CA ASN A 176 28.15 -3.40 8.26
C ASN A 176 27.66 -2.89 9.62
N LEU A 177 27.51 -3.81 10.57
CA LEU A 177 27.17 -3.50 11.95
C LEU A 177 28.42 -3.54 12.82
N TYR A 178 28.63 -2.49 13.59
CA TYR A 178 29.75 -2.37 14.53
C TYR A 178 29.23 -2.16 15.96
N ASP A 179 29.97 -2.67 16.92
CA ASP A 179 29.72 -2.37 18.33
C ASP A 179 30.24 -0.96 18.72
N LYS A 180 29.98 -0.58 19.97
CA LYS A 180 30.42 0.71 20.55
C LYS A 180 31.95 0.93 20.56
N THR A 181 32.73 -0.14 20.39
CA THR A 181 34.21 -0.07 20.33
C THR A 181 34.71 0.06 18.90
N GLY A 182 33.85 -0.05 17.90
CA GLY A 182 34.17 -0.08 16.49
C GLY A 182 34.56 -1.46 15.98
N ALA A 183 34.30 -2.54 16.74
CA ALA A 183 34.51 -3.90 16.27
C ALA A 183 33.33 -4.32 15.35
N LEU A 184 33.67 -4.90 14.20
CA LEU A 184 32.67 -5.43 13.26
C LEU A 184 31.99 -6.65 13.87
N LEU A 185 30.65 -6.61 13.96
CA LEU A 185 29.81 -7.67 14.49
C LEU A 185 29.16 -8.52 13.39
N GLN A 186 28.52 -7.86 12.43
CA GLN A 186 27.77 -8.50 11.35
C GLN A 186 27.95 -7.73 10.04
N GLN A 187 27.75 -8.44 8.94
CA GLN A 187 27.70 -7.85 7.60
C GLN A 187 26.51 -8.42 6.85
N THR A 188 25.87 -7.58 6.06
CA THR A 188 24.78 -7.98 5.17
C THR A 188 24.81 -7.17 3.89
N THR A 189 23.90 -7.43 2.99
CA THR A 189 23.66 -6.62 1.78
C THR A 189 22.19 -6.31 1.66
N THR A 190 21.86 -5.19 1.06
CA THR A 190 20.46 -4.85 0.78
C THR A 190 19.86 -5.78 -0.27
N ASP A 191 18.57 -6.06 -0.16
CA ASP A 191 17.82 -6.81 -1.17
C ASP A 191 17.46 -5.95 -2.39
N SER A 192 16.72 -6.52 -3.34
CA SER A 192 16.30 -5.82 -4.57
C SER A 192 15.45 -4.57 -4.34
N ASN A 193 14.85 -4.44 -3.16
CA ASN A 193 14.05 -3.29 -2.75
C ASN A 193 14.80 -2.34 -1.80
N GLY A 194 16.08 -2.60 -1.54
CA GLY A 194 16.94 -1.77 -0.72
C GLY A 194 16.94 -2.09 0.77
N TYR A 195 16.19 -3.09 1.22
CA TYR A 195 16.07 -3.37 2.66
C TYR A 195 17.21 -4.22 3.21
N TYR A 196 17.57 -3.94 4.47
CA TYR A 196 18.55 -4.70 5.24
C TYR A 196 18.11 -4.78 6.71
N GLY A 197 18.63 -5.72 7.46
CA GLY A 197 18.34 -5.85 8.89
C GLY A 197 19.40 -6.68 9.61
N PHE A 198 19.57 -6.38 10.89
CA PHE A 198 20.40 -7.11 11.83
C PHE A 198 19.59 -7.53 13.04
N ASN A 199 19.79 -8.75 13.52
CA ASN A 199 19.31 -9.16 14.84
C ASN A 199 20.32 -8.70 15.89
N VAL A 200 19.90 -7.88 16.84
CA VAL A 200 20.76 -7.27 17.86
C VAL A 200 20.20 -7.46 19.28
N ASP A 201 21.10 -7.52 20.27
CA ASP A 201 20.74 -7.36 21.67
C ASP A 201 20.62 -5.87 22.02
N PRO A 202 19.95 -5.49 23.14
CA PRO A 202 19.99 -4.12 23.62
C PRO A 202 21.44 -3.63 23.80
N GLY A 203 21.78 -2.49 23.18
CA GLY A 203 23.17 -2.01 23.19
C GLY A 203 23.40 -0.78 22.33
N LYS A 204 24.67 -0.39 22.22
CA LYS A 204 25.10 0.71 21.36
C LYS A 204 25.82 0.18 20.12
N TYR A 205 25.36 0.66 18.97
CA TYR A 205 25.82 0.21 17.66
C TYR A 205 26.12 1.37 16.72
N PHE A 206 26.85 1.04 15.64
CA PHE A 206 27.00 1.88 14.47
C PHE A 206 26.66 1.05 13.24
N VAL A 207 25.97 1.63 12.29
CA VAL A 207 25.71 1.04 10.97
C VAL A 207 26.51 1.81 9.93
N ALA A 208 27.28 1.12 9.11
CA ALA A 208 28.07 1.72 8.04
C ALA A 208 27.73 1.10 6.69
N PHE A 209 27.68 1.94 5.68
CA PHE A 209 27.31 1.57 4.31
C PHE A 209 28.49 1.77 3.37
N LEU A 210 28.68 0.81 2.49
CA LEU A 210 29.65 0.96 1.40
C LEU A 210 28.95 1.58 0.21
N LYS A 211 29.28 2.83 -0.05
CA LYS A 211 28.68 3.59 -1.16
C LYS A 211 29.01 2.94 -2.51
N PRO A 212 28.00 2.63 -3.34
CA PRO A 212 28.24 2.17 -4.70
C PRO A 212 29.01 3.21 -5.54
N PRO A 213 29.77 2.79 -6.56
CA PRO A 213 30.34 3.71 -7.53
C PRO A 213 29.28 4.61 -8.16
N GLU A 214 29.66 5.85 -8.52
CA GLU A 214 28.79 6.83 -9.19
C GLU A 214 27.57 7.27 -8.36
N MET A 215 27.60 7.07 -7.07
CA MET A 215 26.60 7.55 -6.11
C MET A 215 27.24 8.50 -5.09
N GLU A 216 26.43 9.37 -4.51
CA GLU A 216 26.75 10.14 -3.31
C GLU A 216 25.75 9.81 -2.21
N PHE A 217 26.12 10.00 -0.95
CA PHE A 217 25.17 9.89 0.15
C PHE A 217 24.27 11.14 0.19
N ALA A 218 23.00 10.96 0.47
CA ALA A 218 22.11 12.05 0.81
C ALA A 218 22.57 12.75 2.09
N GLN A 219 22.13 14.00 2.29
CA GLN A 219 22.45 14.74 3.50
C GLN A 219 21.70 14.14 4.68
N LYS A 220 22.41 14.00 5.79
CA LYS A 220 21.89 13.47 7.04
C LYS A 220 20.82 14.39 7.63
N ASP A 221 19.79 13.79 8.27
CA ASP A 221 18.76 14.45 9.07
C ASP A 221 17.98 15.53 8.27
N VAL A 222 17.74 15.32 6.96
CA VAL A 222 16.88 16.17 6.13
C VAL A 222 15.52 15.53 5.98
N GLY A 223 14.53 16.02 6.72
CA GLY A 223 13.19 15.45 6.76
C GLY A 223 12.73 15.14 8.18
N ASN A 224 12.15 13.98 8.37
CA ASN A 224 11.82 13.41 9.67
C ASN A 224 12.33 11.97 9.74
N GLU A 225 12.33 11.37 10.93
CA GLU A 225 12.83 10.01 11.18
C GLU A 225 12.26 8.91 10.27
N GLU A 226 11.12 9.15 9.61
CA GLU A 226 10.48 8.18 8.70
C GLU A 226 10.99 8.30 7.25
N ASN A 227 11.68 9.40 6.91
CA ASN A 227 12.03 9.69 5.51
C ASN A 227 13.37 10.41 5.31
N ASP A 228 14.21 10.51 6.32
CA ASP A 228 15.53 11.12 6.19
C ASP A 228 16.64 10.06 6.01
N SER A 229 17.89 10.52 5.99
CA SER A 229 19.08 9.66 5.94
C SER A 229 19.85 9.83 7.24
N ASP A 230 20.12 8.73 7.94
CA ASP A 230 20.84 8.72 9.23
C ASP A 230 22.37 8.76 9.08
N VAL A 231 22.83 8.75 7.86
CA VAL A 231 24.24 8.51 7.53
C VAL A 231 25.00 9.82 7.33
N ASP A 232 26.08 10.01 8.08
CA ASP A 232 27.03 11.08 7.80
C ASP A 232 27.64 10.87 6.40
N PRO A 233 27.39 11.77 5.44
CA PRO A 233 27.83 11.61 4.06
C PRO A 233 29.35 11.64 3.88
N GLY A 234 30.08 12.17 4.86
CA GLY A 234 31.55 12.23 4.84
C GLY A 234 32.21 10.90 5.17
N ILE A 235 31.55 10.05 5.96
CA ILE A 235 32.14 8.79 6.47
C ILE A 235 31.31 7.56 6.16
N GLY A 236 30.07 7.71 5.64
CA GLY A 236 29.19 6.60 5.27
C GLY A 236 28.69 5.79 6.47
N ARG A 237 28.50 6.42 7.64
CA ARG A 237 28.16 5.73 8.87
C ARG A 237 27.20 6.58 9.71
N THR A 238 26.32 5.91 10.46
CA THR A 238 25.43 6.55 11.45
C THR A 238 26.21 7.09 12.66
N ASP A 239 25.58 7.96 13.43
CA ASP A 239 25.98 8.21 14.81
C ASP A 239 25.80 6.95 15.68
N ALA A 240 26.15 7.04 16.95
CA ALA A 240 25.98 5.93 17.89
C ALA A 240 24.48 5.73 18.20
N LEU A 241 23.92 4.61 17.76
CA LEU A 241 22.54 4.20 17.99
C LEU A 241 22.42 3.48 19.33
N ASP A 242 21.50 3.88 20.18
CA ASP A 242 21.22 3.26 21.49
C ASP A 242 19.96 2.40 21.41
N ILE A 243 20.14 1.13 21.09
CA ILE A 243 19.05 0.19 20.79
C ILE A 243 18.55 -0.45 22.07
N ILE A 244 17.30 -0.12 22.45
CA ILE A 244 16.55 -0.69 23.58
C ILE A 244 15.26 -1.39 23.13
N SER A 245 14.81 -1.13 21.91
CA SER A 245 13.71 -1.76 21.19
C SER A 245 14.13 -1.91 19.72
N SER A 246 13.36 -2.62 18.93
CA SER A 246 13.60 -2.66 17.47
C SER A 246 13.53 -1.25 16.89
N SER A 247 14.46 -0.93 15.99
CA SER A 247 14.59 0.34 15.27
C SER A 247 14.57 0.01 13.78
N LEU A 248 13.52 0.50 13.09
CA LEU A 248 13.26 0.31 11.65
C LEU A 248 13.23 1.66 10.93
N ASP A 249 14.04 2.59 11.43
CA ASP A 249 14.18 3.97 11.03
C ASP A 249 15.65 4.35 10.75
N VAL A 250 16.51 3.34 10.52
CA VAL A 250 17.92 3.59 10.20
C VAL A 250 18.12 3.46 8.70
N ASP A 251 17.99 4.58 8.02
CA ASP A 251 17.92 4.68 6.57
C ASP A 251 19.14 5.34 5.94
N MET A 252 19.33 5.09 4.64
CA MET A 252 20.42 5.70 3.90
C MET A 252 19.98 6.08 2.49
N GLY A 253 20.02 7.39 2.19
CA GLY A 253 19.77 7.92 0.85
C GLY A 253 21.01 7.89 -0.04
N LEU A 254 20.82 7.55 -1.32
CA LEU A 254 21.84 7.57 -2.36
C LEU A 254 21.42 8.48 -3.51
N ILE A 255 22.26 9.45 -3.83
CA ILE A 255 22.08 10.40 -4.94
C ILE A 255 22.89 9.93 -6.13
N PRO A 256 22.29 9.65 -7.31
CA PRO A 256 23.04 9.28 -8.50
C PRO A 256 23.84 10.49 -9.05
N LEU A 257 25.14 10.30 -9.29
CA LEU A 257 26.00 11.32 -9.94
C LEU A 257 25.65 11.49 -11.42
N VAL A 258 25.26 10.40 -12.05
CA VAL A 258 24.79 10.37 -13.44
C VAL A 258 23.44 9.68 -13.45
N ILE A 259 22.40 10.35 -13.99
CA ILE A 259 21.14 9.65 -14.30
C ILE A 259 21.48 8.74 -15.49
N PRO A 260 21.41 7.40 -15.35
CA PRO A 260 21.62 6.51 -16.48
C PRO A 260 20.66 6.90 -17.62
N PRO A 261 21.13 7.00 -18.87
CA PRO A 261 20.19 7.15 -19.96
C PRO A 261 19.22 5.96 -19.95
N PRO A 262 17.96 6.14 -20.36
CA PRO A 262 17.02 5.03 -20.45
C PRO A 262 17.66 3.90 -21.25
N THR A 263 17.92 2.78 -20.60
CA THR A 263 18.64 1.66 -21.20
C THR A 263 17.72 0.92 -22.14
N SER A 264 18.28 0.39 -23.25
CA SER A 264 17.58 -0.54 -24.13
C SER A 264 17.09 -1.82 -23.42
N ASP A 265 17.47 -2.02 -22.18
CA ASP A 265 17.26 -3.23 -21.40
C ASP A 265 16.07 -3.15 -20.44
N LEU A 266 15.33 -2.02 -20.45
CA LEU A 266 14.07 -1.91 -19.71
C LEU A 266 13.07 -2.99 -20.16
N PRO A 267 12.32 -3.59 -19.23
CA PRO A 267 11.19 -4.44 -19.59
C PRO A 267 10.22 -3.70 -20.53
N ALA A 268 9.50 -4.45 -21.35
CA ALA A 268 8.50 -3.84 -22.22
C ALA A 268 7.48 -3.05 -21.37
N ALA A 269 7.25 -1.79 -21.73
CA ALA A 269 6.32 -0.89 -21.04
C ALA A 269 4.86 -1.32 -21.23
N LYS A 270 4.48 -2.48 -20.70
CA LYS A 270 3.19 -3.15 -20.88
C LYS A 270 2.65 -3.71 -19.58
N VAL A 271 1.32 -3.71 -19.46
CA VAL A 271 0.56 -4.29 -18.35
C VAL A 271 -0.19 -5.54 -18.82
N GLY A 272 -0.35 -6.51 -17.96
CA GLY A 272 -1.11 -7.72 -18.26
C GLY A 272 -0.45 -9.02 -17.79
N PRO A 273 -0.78 -10.17 -18.42
CA PRO A 273 -1.62 -10.33 -19.62
C PRO A 273 -3.11 -10.06 -19.35
N VAL A 274 -3.76 -9.34 -20.27
CA VAL A 274 -5.18 -9.01 -20.20
C VAL A 274 -6.04 -10.24 -20.49
N ARG A 275 -7.09 -10.45 -19.71
CA ARG A 275 -7.99 -11.61 -19.83
C ARG A 275 -9.48 -11.25 -19.87
N SER A 276 -10.31 -12.29 -20.00
CA SER A 276 -11.75 -12.15 -20.20
C SER A 276 -12.45 -11.53 -18.98
N GLY A 277 -13.49 -10.74 -19.29
CA GLY A 277 -14.38 -10.12 -18.29
C GLY A 277 -15.23 -11.13 -17.52
N ARG A 278 -15.73 -10.69 -16.37
CA ARG A 278 -16.63 -11.42 -15.46
C ARG A 278 -17.75 -10.50 -14.99
N LEU A 279 -18.89 -11.05 -14.57
CA LEU A 279 -20.05 -10.27 -14.11
C LEU A 279 -19.69 -9.30 -12.98
N ILE A 280 -19.01 -9.78 -11.94
CA ILE A 280 -18.54 -8.96 -10.81
C ILE A 280 -17.73 -7.71 -11.22
N TYR A 281 -17.11 -7.71 -12.40
CA TYR A 281 -16.34 -6.55 -12.85
C TYR A 281 -17.20 -5.31 -13.09
N ALA A 282 -18.49 -5.49 -13.40
CA ALA A 282 -19.43 -4.39 -13.50
C ALA A 282 -19.65 -3.72 -12.14
N ASP A 283 -19.77 -4.51 -11.07
CA ASP A 283 -19.97 -4.01 -9.72
C ASP A 283 -18.71 -3.30 -9.20
N ILE A 284 -17.53 -3.93 -9.40
CA ILE A 284 -16.26 -3.30 -9.01
C ILE A 284 -16.02 -2.01 -9.82
N ALA A 285 -16.30 -2.00 -11.13
CA ALA A 285 -16.17 -0.79 -11.94
C ALA A 285 -17.10 0.32 -11.49
N ALA A 286 -18.28 -0.02 -10.95
CA ALA A 286 -19.21 0.95 -10.40
C ALA A 286 -18.65 1.69 -9.17
N PHE A 287 -17.70 1.10 -8.41
CA PHE A 287 -17.00 1.77 -7.31
C PHE A 287 -16.13 2.94 -7.78
N PHE A 288 -15.78 2.94 -9.06
CA PHE A 288 -14.90 3.94 -9.67
C PHE A 288 -15.64 4.63 -10.83
N PRO A 289 -16.59 5.52 -10.54
CA PRO A 289 -17.37 6.21 -11.57
C PRO A 289 -16.46 6.84 -12.64
N ASP A 290 -16.85 6.66 -13.92
CA ASP A 290 -16.12 7.07 -15.12
C ASP A 290 -14.83 6.32 -15.40
N SER A 291 -14.51 5.29 -14.64
CA SER A 291 -13.37 4.41 -14.92
C SER A 291 -13.47 3.71 -16.28
N CYS A 292 -12.33 3.35 -16.82
CA CYS A 292 -12.24 2.50 -18.01
C CYS A 292 -11.96 1.05 -17.58
N LEU A 293 -12.91 0.15 -17.85
CA LEU A 293 -12.70 -1.30 -17.64
C LEU A 293 -12.11 -1.93 -18.90
N ILE A 294 -10.95 -2.57 -18.74
CA ILE A 294 -10.20 -3.25 -19.81
C ILE A 294 -10.23 -4.76 -19.59
N TYR A 295 -10.67 -5.48 -20.62
CA TYR A 295 -10.72 -6.94 -20.61
C TYR A 295 -10.59 -7.50 -22.03
N ALA A 296 -10.20 -8.78 -22.15
CA ALA A 296 -10.12 -9.49 -23.40
C ALA A 296 -11.32 -10.42 -23.52
N TYR A 297 -12.32 -10.07 -24.30
CA TYR A 297 -13.51 -10.87 -24.52
C TYR A 297 -14.32 -11.19 -23.23
N ALA A 298 -15.58 -11.57 -23.42
CA ALA A 298 -16.44 -12.21 -22.41
C ALA A 298 -17.53 -12.99 -23.14
N SER A 299 -18.21 -13.92 -22.46
CA SER A 299 -19.41 -14.57 -23.01
C SER A 299 -20.51 -13.55 -23.29
N ALA A 300 -21.43 -13.87 -24.20
CA ALA A 300 -22.53 -12.95 -24.53
C ALA A 300 -23.37 -12.56 -23.30
N GLU A 301 -23.57 -13.49 -22.36
CA GLU A 301 -24.25 -13.26 -21.09
C GLU A 301 -23.57 -12.20 -20.23
N VAL A 302 -22.24 -12.22 -20.19
CA VAL A 302 -21.43 -11.30 -19.40
C VAL A 302 -21.29 -9.94 -20.11
N LEU A 303 -21.05 -9.93 -21.43
CA LEU A 303 -20.80 -8.72 -22.21
C LEU A 303 -21.92 -7.67 -22.12
N VAL A 304 -23.16 -8.10 -21.96
CA VAL A 304 -24.31 -7.18 -21.87
C VAL A 304 -24.33 -6.37 -20.56
N HIS A 305 -23.63 -6.85 -19.53
CA HIS A 305 -23.54 -6.22 -18.21
C HIS A 305 -22.28 -5.38 -18.02
N LEU A 306 -21.22 -5.65 -18.83
CA LEU A 306 -19.95 -4.96 -18.65
C LEU A 306 -19.95 -3.55 -19.26
N PRO A 307 -19.32 -2.57 -18.59
CA PRO A 307 -19.06 -1.26 -19.16
C PRO A 307 -18.28 -1.38 -20.48
N LYS A 308 -18.68 -0.60 -21.48
CA LYS A 308 -18.01 -0.56 -22.78
C LYS A 308 -16.99 0.57 -22.80
N CYS A 309 -15.76 0.29 -22.39
CA CYS A 309 -14.66 1.21 -22.56
C CYS A 309 -13.66 0.68 -23.59
N PHE A 310 -12.91 -0.35 -23.23
CA PHE A 310 -11.89 -0.91 -24.09
C PHE A 310 -11.80 -2.43 -23.90
N PHE A 311 -11.77 -3.17 -25.00
CA PHE A 311 -11.51 -4.59 -24.95
C PHE A 311 -10.49 -4.99 -26.02
N VAL A 312 -9.72 -6.03 -25.72
CA VAL A 312 -8.65 -6.53 -26.59
C VAL A 312 -8.96 -7.95 -27.07
N ASN A 313 -8.22 -8.40 -28.06
CA ASN A 313 -8.33 -9.77 -28.54
C ASN A 313 -7.88 -10.77 -27.48
N HIS A 314 -8.59 -11.88 -27.38
CA HIS A 314 -8.28 -12.96 -26.48
C HIS A 314 -7.21 -13.86 -27.07
N ASP A 315 -5.95 -13.67 -26.67
CA ASP A 315 -4.83 -14.53 -27.06
C ASP A 315 -4.51 -15.51 -25.92
N ILE A 316 -5.03 -16.74 -26.02
CA ILE A 316 -4.80 -17.79 -25.02
C ILE A 316 -3.44 -18.46 -25.25
N GLN A 317 -3.02 -18.63 -26.50
CA GLN A 317 -1.81 -19.40 -26.86
C GLN A 317 -0.53 -18.60 -26.59
N GLY A 318 -0.57 -17.28 -26.75
CA GLY A 318 0.54 -16.37 -26.47
C GLY A 318 0.68 -15.92 -25.03
N GLY A 319 -0.03 -16.53 -24.06
CA GLY A 319 -0.01 -16.11 -22.66
C GLY A 319 -0.94 -14.93 -22.36
N GLY A 320 -1.60 -14.37 -23.37
CA GLY A 320 -2.54 -13.25 -23.27
C GLY A 320 -2.00 -11.93 -23.83
N TYR A 321 -2.90 -11.00 -24.05
CA TYR A 321 -2.60 -9.68 -24.60
C TYR A 321 -1.91 -8.80 -23.56
N MET A 322 -0.82 -8.16 -23.95
CA MET A 322 -0.12 -7.17 -23.14
C MET A 322 -0.47 -5.77 -23.63
N LEU A 323 -1.04 -4.95 -22.74
CA LEU A 323 -1.47 -3.57 -23.02
C LEU A 323 -0.33 -2.58 -22.80
N ASP A 324 -0.08 -1.71 -23.77
CA ASP A 324 0.92 -0.63 -23.63
C ASP A 324 0.51 0.37 -22.52
N ILE A 325 1.45 0.73 -21.66
CA ILE A 325 1.19 1.68 -20.55
C ILE A 325 0.77 3.05 -21.09
N ALA A 326 1.37 3.51 -22.18
CA ALA A 326 0.96 4.76 -22.82
C ALA A 326 -0.52 4.74 -23.25
N GLN A 327 -1.02 3.58 -23.72
CA GLN A 327 -2.43 3.40 -24.03
C GLN A 327 -3.29 3.37 -22.77
N LEU A 328 -2.82 2.76 -21.68
CA LEU A 328 -3.49 2.76 -20.38
C LEU A 328 -3.75 4.20 -19.90
N VAL A 329 -2.70 5.03 -19.89
CA VAL A 329 -2.79 6.46 -19.51
C VAL A 329 -3.71 7.23 -20.46
N GLN A 330 -3.65 6.95 -21.77
CA GLN A 330 -4.54 7.60 -22.75
C GLN A 330 -6.00 7.27 -22.50
N LEU A 331 -6.33 6.01 -22.19
CA LEU A 331 -7.68 5.58 -21.85
C LEU A 331 -8.22 6.26 -20.59
N ALA A 332 -7.38 6.49 -19.57
CA ALA A 332 -7.75 7.29 -18.41
C ALA A 332 -8.11 8.73 -18.81
N LYS A 333 -7.30 9.37 -19.69
CA LYS A 333 -7.57 10.71 -20.20
C LYS A 333 -8.87 10.77 -21.02
N ASP A 334 -9.10 9.80 -21.89
CA ASP A 334 -10.28 9.75 -22.76
C ASP A 334 -11.58 9.47 -21.99
N SER A 335 -11.48 8.80 -20.84
CA SER A 335 -12.62 8.52 -19.95
C SER A 335 -13.03 9.73 -19.11
N LYS A 336 -12.16 10.72 -18.97
CA LYS A 336 -12.45 11.93 -18.20
C LYS A 336 -13.48 12.80 -18.93
N LYS A 337 -14.60 13.10 -18.25
CA LYS A 337 -15.61 14.05 -18.76
C LYS A 337 -15.23 15.48 -18.41
N PRO A 338 -15.61 16.47 -19.24
CA PRO A 338 -15.44 17.88 -18.91
C PRO A 338 -16.08 18.23 -17.56
N ASP A 339 -15.43 19.12 -16.81
CA ASP A 339 -15.94 19.66 -15.54
C ASP A 339 -16.22 18.63 -14.43
N GLN A 340 -15.65 17.44 -14.56
CA GLN A 340 -15.84 16.35 -13.61
C GLN A 340 -14.73 16.34 -12.56
N ASN A 341 -15.14 16.36 -11.29
CA ASN A 341 -14.25 16.07 -10.16
C ASN A 341 -14.18 14.55 -9.94
N ILE A 342 -12.98 14.01 -9.91
CA ILE A 342 -12.72 12.62 -9.55
C ILE A 342 -12.47 12.56 -8.06
N ASP A 343 -13.33 11.81 -7.36
CA ASP A 343 -13.21 11.58 -5.92
C ASP A 343 -13.57 10.12 -5.61
N TYR A 344 -12.56 9.36 -5.19
CA TYR A 344 -12.69 7.97 -4.75
C TYR A 344 -12.43 7.81 -3.25
N THR A 345 -12.52 8.89 -2.49
CA THR A 345 -12.35 8.86 -1.03
C THR A 345 -13.46 8.05 -0.39
N SER A 346 -13.10 6.94 0.27
CA SER A 346 -14.05 6.03 0.92
C SER A 346 -13.52 5.43 2.21
N ASN A 347 -12.24 5.10 2.28
CA ASN A 347 -11.59 4.49 3.43
C ASN A 347 -10.72 5.48 4.18
N ILE A 348 -10.42 5.16 5.44
CA ILE A 348 -9.46 5.89 6.26
C ILE A 348 -8.17 5.09 6.36
N TYR A 349 -7.06 5.77 6.54
CA TYR A 349 -5.73 5.18 6.64
C TYR A 349 -5.04 5.59 7.94
N SER A 350 -4.24 4.69 8.51
CA SER A 350 -3.39 4.94 9.67
C SER A 350 -2.13 4.08 9.56
N SER A 351 -0.96 4.66 9.76
CA SER A 351 0.30 3.92 9.92
C SER A 351 0.31 3.15 11.25
N GLU A 352 -0.34 3.70 12.28
CA GLU A 352 -0.47 3.02 13.56
C GLU A 352 -1.39 1.80 13.46
N PRO A 353 -0.96 0.61 13.94
CA PRO A 353 -1.80 -0.58 13.93
C PRO A 353 -3.01 -0.41 14.87
N PRO A 354 -4.22 -0.81 14.43
CA PRO A 354 -5.38 -0.81 15.32
C PRO A 354 -5.18 -1.69 16.55
N ALA A 355 -5.81 -1.32 17.66
CA ALA A 355 -5.76 -2.13 18.86
C ALA A 355 -6.42 -3.51 18.65
N GLY A 356 -5.89 -4.55 19.29
CA GLY A 356 -6.41 -5.93 19.20
C GLY A 356 -5.83 -6.70 18.01
N GLY A 357 -6.67 -7.54 17.37
CA GLY A 357 -6.22 -8.47 16.33
C GLY A 357 -5.54 -9.72 16.89
N ALA A 358 -5.55 -10.79 16.13
CA ALA A 358 -4.80 -12.01 16.41
C ALA A 358 -3.44 -11.95 15.71
N ASP A 359 -2.42 -12.58 16.29
CA ASP A 359 -1.11 -12.65 15.63
C ASP A 359 -1.22 -13.35 14.28
N ALA A 360 -0.51 -12.84 13.29
CA ALA A 360 -0.49 -13.41 11.95
C ALA A 360 0.86 -13.12 11.29
N SER A 361 1.65 -14.15 11.10
CA SER A 361 2.92 -14.07 10.35
C SER A 361 2.83 -14.76 8.99
N ARG A 362 1.80 -15.59 8.79
CA ARG A 362 1.59 -16.34 7.55
C ARG A 362 0.10 -16.52 7.28
N LEU A 363 -0.29 -16.38 6.01
CA LEU A 363 -1.59 -16.79 5.49
C LEU A 363 -1.36 -17.68 4.27
N HIS A 364 -1.63 -18.98 4.40
CA HIS A 364 -1.67 -19.90 3.27
C HIS A 364 -3.06 -19.86 2.64
N VAL A 365 -3.13 -19.69 1.33
CA VAL A 365 -4.37 -19.59 0.54
C VAL A 365 -4.47 -20.82 -0.35
N TYR A 366 -5.35 -21.74 0.01
CA TYR A 366 -5.66 -22.93 -0.78
C TYR A 366 -6.97 -22.71 -1.55
N ILE A 367 -6.88 -22.39 -2.83
CA ILE A 367 -8.05 -22.29 -3.73
C ILE A 367 -8.38 -23.67 -4.31
N ALA A 368 -7.36 -24.37 -4.81
CA ALA A 368 -7.44 -25.71 -5.38
C ALA A 368 -6.05 -26.36 -5.35
N TRP A 369 -5.98 -27.67 -5.68
CA TRP A 369 -4.73 -28.41 -5.72
C TRP A 369 -3.62 -27.74 -6.56
N LEU A 370 -3.98 -27.16 -7.72
CA LEU A 370 -3.06 -26.46 -8.61
C LEU A 370 -3.18 -24.93 -8.54
N ASN A 371 -3.70 -24.41 -7.43
CA ASN A 371 -3.78 -22.97 -7.19
C ASN A 371 -3.64 -22.68 -5.70
N GLN A 372 -2.41 -22.54 -5.27
CA GLN A 372 -2.05 -22.23 -3.90
C GLN A 372 -1.13 -21.03 -3.88
N SER A 373 -1.34 -20.15 -2.93
CA SER A 373 -0.46 -19.01 -2.69
C SER A 373 -0.25 -18.81 -1.20
N GLU A 374 0.74 -18.01 -0.87
CA GLU A 374 1.12 -17.76 0.50
C GLU A 374 1.50 -16.30 0.68
N TRP A 375 1.10 -15.76 1.81
CA TRP A 375 1.48 -14.43 2.27
C TRP A 375 2.33 -14.58 3.53
N LEU A 376 3.52 -14.03 3.51
CA LEU A 376 4.41 -13.96 4.68
C LEU A 376 4.58 -12.51 5.08
N TYR A 377 4.32 -12.22 6.37
CA TYR A 377 4.58 -10.90 6.90
C TYR A 377 6.06 -10.69 7.11
N ASP A 378 6.60 -9.64 6.53
CA ASP A 378 7.99 -9.23 6.75
C ASP A 378 8.00 -7.98 7.65
N PRO A 379 8.56 -8.07 8.87
CA PRO A 379 8.59 -6.95 9.80
C PRO A 379 9.55 -5.82 9.40
N LEU A 380 10.50 -6.06 8.48
CA LEU A 380 11.38 -5.00 7.94
C LEU A 380 10.66 -4.12 6.92
N TYR A 381 9.76 -4.73 6.16
CA TYR A 381 8.94 -4.01 5.19
C TYR A 381 7.60 -3.57 5.77
N GLU A 382 7.25 -4.10 6.93
CA GLU A 382 5.91 -3.95 7.51
C GLU A 382 4.77 -4.27 6.53
N SER A 383 4.99 -5.26 5.65
CA SER A 383 4.09 -5.65 4.58
C SER A 383 4.03 -7.16 4.38
N TRP A 384 3.04 -7.61 3.62
CA TRP A 384 2.77 -9.01 3.32
C TRP A 384 3.36 -9.37 1.96
N TRP A 385 4.28 -10.33 1.91
CA TRP A 385 4.99 -10.79 0.72
C TRP A 385 4.27 -11.97 0.10
N ARG A 386 4.04 -11.88 -1.21
CA ARG A 386 3.31 -12.90 -1.94
C ARG A 386 4.24 -13.96 -2.50
N TYR A 387 3.79 -15.21 -2.33
CA TYR A 387 4.37 -16.41 -2.92
C TYR A 387 3.28 -17.19 -3.64
N VAL A 388 3.63 -17.95 -4.67
CA VAL A 388 2.69 -18.70 -5.50
C VAL A 388 3.31 -20.03 -5.92
N ASP A 389 2.50 -21.07 -6.07
CA ASP A 389 2.94 -22.36 -6.59
C ASP A 389 3.14 -22.36 -8.11
N ASN A 390 3.78 -23.40 -8.64
CA ASN A 390 4.00 -23.55 -10.07
C ASN A 390 2.76 -24.04 -10.85
N ALA A 391 1.66 -24.33 -10.14
CA ALA A 391 0.44 -24.92 -10.70
C ALA A 391 0.70 -26.20 -11.51
N ASP A 392 1.61 -27.05 -11.06
CA ASP A 392 1.91 -28.36 -11.62
C ASP A 392 1.74 -29.48 -10.58
N GLU A 393 1.41 -30.69 -11.03
CA GLU A 393 1.10 -31.80 -10.14
C GLU A 393 2.29 -32.30 -9.30
N GLN A 394 3.52 -31.98 -9.71
CA GLN A 394 4.74 -32.46 -9.05
C GLN A 394 5.14 -31.55 -7.90
N THR A 395 4.85 -30.26 -8.01
CA THR A 395 5.24 -29.23 -7.04
C THR A 395 4.05 -28.51 -6.44
N ALA A 396 2.83 -29.07 -6.53
CA ALA A 396 1.64 -28.47 -5.95
C ALA A 396 1.84 -28.14 -4.47
N GLY A 397 1.55 -26.88 -4.09
CA GLY A 397 1.75 -26.36 -2.74
C GLY A 397 3.20 -25.96 -2.40
N VAL A 398 4.18 -26.19 -3.29
CA VAL A 398 5.52 -25.64 -3.13
C VAL A 398 5.52 -24.22 -3.74
N VAL A 399 5.58 -23.24 -2.87
CA VAL A 399 5.48 -21.84 -3.27
C VAL A 399 6.86 -21.20 -3.47
N HIS A 400 6.92 -20.22 -4.37
CA HIS A 400 8.09 -19.39 -4.65
C HIS A 400 7.67 -17.91 -4.74
N PRO A 401 8.61 -16.94 -4.59
CA PRO A 401 8.30 -15.52 -4.71
C PRO A 401 7.57 -15.20 -6.02
N GLU A 402 6.41 -14.53 -5.93
CA GLU A 402 5.73 -13.99 -7.11
C GLU A 402 6.25 -12.59 -7.40
N VAL A 403 6.74 -12.35 -8.62
CA VAL A 403 7.39 -11.10 -9.00
C VAL A 403 6.57 -10.34 -10.04
N ASP A 404 6.67 -9.00 -10.01
CA ASP A 404 6.15 -8.15 -11.09
C ASP A 404 7.14 -8.13 -12.26
N ARG A 405 6.65 -8.37 -13.47
CA ARG A 405 7.48 -8.37 -14.70
C ARG A 405 8.09 -7.01 -15.00
N LEU A 406 7.43 -5.90 -14.60
CA LEU A 406 7.90 -4.54 -14.89
C LEU A 406 9.08 -4.13 -14.02
N THR A 407 9.10 -4.60 -12.77
CA THR A 407 10.08 -4.17 -11.77
C THR A 407 11.09 -5.27 -11.44
N GLY A 408 10.77 -6.53 -11.72
CA GLY A 408 11.54 -7.69 -11.27
C GLY A 408 11.52 -7.90 -9.75
N ARG A 409 10.75 -7.11 -9.01
CA ARG A 409 10.62 -7.20 -7.54
C ARG A 409 9.52 -8.16 -7.16
N GLN A 410 9.66 -8.79 -6.00
CA GLN A 410 8.61 -9.60 -5.41
C GLN A 410 7.41 -8.72 -5.03
N LEU A 411 6.21 -9.24 -5.27
CA LEU A 411 4.96 -8.58 -4.88
C LEU A 411 4.81 -8.55 -3.36
N HIS A 412 4.49 -7.37 -2.83
CA HIS A 412 4.11 -7.17 -1.44
C HIS A 412 2.98 -6.16 -1.33
N PHE A 413 2.18 -6.28 -0.29
CA PHE A 413 1.02 -5.43 -0.03
C PHE A 413 0.91 -5.15 1.47
N GLU A 414 0.54 -3.92 1.82
CA GLU A 414 0.39 -3.51 3.22
C GLU A 414 -0.88 -4.06 3.84
N ASN A 415 -1.90 -4.31 3.00
CA ASN A 415 -3.19 -4.86 3.41
C ASN A 415 -3.53 -6.09 2.56
N VAL A 416 -3.80 -7.22 3.21
CA VAL A 416 -4.34 -8.42 2.57
C VAL A 416 -5.71 -8.71 3.17
N ILE A 417 -6.75 -8.70 2.33
CA ILE A 417 -8.15 -8.85 2.76
C ILE A 417 -8.72 -10.13 2.19
N VAL A 418 -9.31 -10.95 3.05
CA VAL A 418 -10.22 -12.04 2.67
C VAL A 418 -11.65 -11.52 2.79
N LEU A 419 -12.33 -11.36 1.67
CA LEU A 419 -13.63 -10.73 1.57
C LEU A 419 -14.70 -11.79 1.27
N TYR A 420 -15.61 -12.03 2.20
CA TYR A 420 -16.71 -12.98 2.04
C TYR A 420 -17.87 -12.33 1.30
N ALA A 421 -18.20 -12.88 0.13
CA ALA A 421 -19.32 -12.43 -0.68
C ALA A 421 -20.16 -13.62 -1.14
N LYS A 422 -21.45 -13.41 -1.34
CA LYS A 422 -22.34 -14.45 -1.89
C LYS A 422 -21.97 -14.72 -3.34
N HIS A 423 -21.91 -16.00 -3.73
CA HIS A 423 -21.65 -16.47 -5.09
C HIS A 423 -22.86 -17.24 -5.60
N ASP A 424 -23.54 -16.74 -6.61
CA ASP A 424 -24.60 -17.44 -7.31
C ASP A 424 -24.06 -18.04 -8.62
N VAL A 425 -24.34 -19.31 -8.87
CA VAL A 425 -23.89 -20.01 -10.07
C VAL A 425 -24.92 -19.81 -11.17
N ILE A 426 -24.59 -18.95 -12.15
CA ILE A 426 -25.42 -18.71 -13.34
C ILE A 426 -25.24 -19.85 -14.35
N SER A 427 -24.02 -20.27 -14.55
CA SER A 427 -23.65 -21.46 -15.31
C SER A 427 -22.35 -22.06 -14.74
N PRO A 428 -21.97 -23.29 -15.09
CA PRO A 428 -20.76 -23.92 -14.53
C PRO A 428 -19.47 -23.09 -14.65
N THR A 429 -19.44 -22.12 -15.57
CA THR A 429 -18.29 -21.25 -15.83
C THR A 429 -18.54 -19.77 -15.61
N ASN A 430 -19.75 -19.38 -15.19
CA ASN A 430 -20.12 -18.00 -14.92
C ASN A 430 -20.73 -17.90 -13.51
N LEU A 431 -20.12 -17.10 -12.70
CA LEU A 431 -20.56 -16.78 -11.34
C LEU A 431 -21.05 -15.33 -11.30
N ASP A 432 -22.13 -15.12 -10.54
CA ASP A 432 -22.57 -13.82 -10.08
C ASP A 432 -22.13 -13.65 -8.62
N ILE A 433 -21.21 -12.75 -8.38
CA ILE A 433 -20.61 -12.52 -7.06
C ILE A 433 -21.10 -11.15 -6.59
N HIS A 434 -21.83 -11.13 -5.49
CA HIS A 434 -22.59 -9.97 -5.05
C HIS A 434 -21.71 -8.92 -4.34
N LEU A 435 -21.30 -7.92 -5.09
CA LEU A 435 -20.69 -6.67 -4.61
C LEU A 435 -21.45 -5.42 -5.09
N GLU A 436 -22.63 -5.60 -5.65
CA GLU A 436 -23.50 -4.49 -6.06
C GLU A 436 -23.91 -3.61 -4.86
N GLN A 437 -24.63 -2.54 -5.12
CA GLN A 437 -25.05 -1.60 -4.08
C GLN A 437 -25.93 -2.26 -3.01
N ASP A 438 -25.82 -1.76 -1.76
CA ASP A 438 -26.60 -2.13 -0.57
C ASP A 438 -26.31 -3.52 0.00
N TRP A 439 -25.10 -4.05 -0.25
CA TRP A 439 -24.60 -5.26 0.38
C TRP A 439 -23.65 -4.97 1.54
N VAL A 440 -23.62 -5.90 2.49
CA VAL A 440 -22.67 -5.94 3.60
C VAL A 440 -22.21 -7.37 3.83
N GLY A 441 -20.98 -7.55 4.26
CA GLY A 441 -20.46 -8.87 4.58
C GLY A 441 -19.31 -8.82 5.57
N ASP A 442 -18.86 -9.98 5.97
CA ASP A 442 -17.70 -10.12 6.84
C ASP A 442 -16.41 -10.10 6.00
N ALA A 443 -15.31 -9.65 6.60
CA ALA A 443 -13.98 -9.75 6.02
C ALA A 443 -12.92 -9.98 7.10
N LEU A 444 -11.77 -10.50 6.67
CA LEU A 444 -10.58 -10.58 7.50
C LEU A 444 -9.51 -9.69 6.87
N LEU A 445 -8.94 -8.80 7.66
CA LEU A 445 -7.83 -7.94 7.23
C LEU A 445 -6.55 -8.39 7.91
N PHE A 446 -5.53 -8.67 7.12
CA PHE A 446 -4.17 -8.91 7.55
C PHE A 446 -3.34 -7.66 7.28
N ARG A 447 -2.87 -7.01 8.35
CA ARG A 447 -1.96 -5.87 8.33
C ARG A 447 -1.07 -5.86 9.58
N ASP A 448 0.12 -5.32 9.50
CA ASP A 448 1.06 -5.16 10.63
C ASP A 448 1.31 -6.46 11.44
N GLY A 449 1.39 -7.61 10.75
CA GLY A 449 1.59 -8.90 11.40
C GLY A 449 0.40 -9.35 12.27
N LYS A 450 -0.79 -8.83 12.02
CA LYS A 450 -2.03 -9.15 12.73
C LYS A 450 -3.16 -9.48 11.76
N MET A 451 -4.11 -10.28 12.23
CA MET A 451 -5.39 -10.53 11.57
C MET A 451 -6.52 -9.88 12.36
N TYR A 452 -7.32 -9.08 11.68
CA TYR A 452 -8.49 -8.39 12.22
C TYR A 452 -9.77 -8.90 11.58
N LYS A 453 -10.81 -9.14 12.38
CA LYS A 453 -12.16 -9.39 11.88
C LYS A 453 -12.84 -8.06 11.68
N ILE A 454 -13.29 -7.81 10.47
CA ILE A 454 -13.92 -6.54 10.06
C ILE A 454 -15.18 -6.81 9.23
N ARG A 455 -15.89 -5.78 8.85
CA ARG A 455 -16.99 -5.84 7.89
C ARG A 455 -16.69 -4.98 6.67
N TRP A 456 -17.19 -5.41 5.53
CA TRP A 456 -17.25 -4.58 4.33
C TRP A 456 -18.68 -4.13 4.05
N SER A 457 -18.83 -3.00 3.34
CA SER A 457 -20.13 -2.45 2.95
C SER A 457 -20.04 -1.76 1.59
N THR A 458 -21.09 -1.93 0.80
CA THR A 458 -21.39 -1.17 -0.41
C THR A 458 -22.69 -0.39 -0.27
N VAL A 459 -23.20 -0.24 0.96
CA VAL A 459 -24.38 0.57 1.26
C VAL A 459 -24.06 2.03 0.94
N ALA A 460 -24.90 2.63 0.09
CA ALA A 460 -24.68 4.00 -0.34
C ALA A 460 -24.76 4.97 0.84
N THR A 461 -23.76 5.85 0.94
CA THR A 461 -23.76 6.99 1.87
C THR A 461 -24.75 8.07 1.38
N ASP A 462 -25.12 9.01 2.26
CA ASP A 462 -25.97 10.14 1.87
C ASP A 462 -25.35 10.95 0.71
N GLU A 463 -24.04 11.07 0.65
CA GLU A 463 -23.33 11.74 -0.45
C GLU A 463 -23.46 10.98 -1.77
N GLU A 464 -23.30 9.64 -1.75
CA GLU A 464 -23.49 8.78 -2.93
C GLU A 464 -24.93 8.84 -3.44
N VAL A 465 -25.92 8.84 -2.53
CA VAL A 465 -27.33 8.99 -2.87
C VAL A 465 -27.62 10.35 -3.52
N GLN A 466 -27.04 11.44 -2.98
CA GLN A 466 -27.24 12.79 -3.50
C GLN A 466 -26.53 13.03 -4.83
N SER A 467 -25.30 12.52 -4.97
CA SER A 467 -24.48 12.70 -6.19
C SER A 467 -24.81 11.71 -7.29
N GLY A 468 -25.41 10.56 -6.95
CA GLY A 468 -25.59 9.41 -7.84
C GLY A 468 -24.26 8.75 -8.22
N ARG A 469 -23.17 9.02 -7.49
CA ARG A 469 -21.82 8.50 -7.75
C ARG A 469 -21.41 7.55 -6.63
N ARG A 470 -21.09 6.31 -7.02
CA ARG A 470 -20.59 5.30 -6.11
C ARG A 470 -19.17 5.62 -5.65
N LYS A 471 -18.79 5.09 -4.50
CA LYS A 471 -17.43 5.13 -3.95
C LYS A 471 -16.89 3.71 -3.75
N PRO A 472 -15.56 3.53 -3.63
CA PRO A 472 -14.97 2.23 -3.35
C PRO A 472 -15.55 1.58 -2.10
N ILE A 473 -15.57 0.25 -2.10
CA ILE A 473 -15.98 -0.59 -0.98
C ILE A 473 -15.35 -0.10 0.33
N GLN A 474 -16.13 -0.03 1.39
CA GLN A 474 -15.74 0.51 2.69
C GLN A 474 -15.56 -0.60 3.71
N PHE A 475 -14.66 -0.37 4.69
CA PHE A 475 -14.37 -1.31 5.77
C PHE A 475 -14.68 -0.71 7.14
N PHE A 476 -15.27 -1.52 8.03
CA PHE A 476 -15.82 -1.08 9.32
C PHE A 476 -15.46 -2.05 10.43
N ASN A 477 -15.42 -1.55 11.65
CA ASN A 477 -15.36 -2.36 12.86
C ASN A 477 -16.64 -3.24 12.98
N LEU A 478 -16.47 -4.46 13.51
CA LEU A 478 -17.58 -5.39 13.72
C LEU A 478 -18.66 -4.83 14.65
N ASP A 479 -18.24 -4.17 15.73
CA ASP A 479 -19.10 -3.90 16.87
C ASP A 479 -19.84 -2.56 16.75
N ASP A 480 -19.18 -1.50 16.31
CA ASP A 480 -19.70 -0.13 16.38
C ASP A 480 -19.92 0.53 15.02
N LYS A 481 -19.61 -0.17 13.93
CA LYS A 481 -19.71 0.31 12.54
C LYS A 481 -18.91 1.59 12.27
N THR A 482 -17.93 1.90 13.08
CA THR A 482 -16.97 2.96 12.74
C THR A 482 -16.03 2.49 11.64
N PRO A 483 -15.53 3.38 10.75
CA PRO A 483 -14.56 3.00 9.74
C PRO A 483 -13.35 2.31 10.36
N PHE A 484 -12.91 1.20 9.74
CA PHE A 484 -11.70 0.49 10.16
C PHE A 484 -10.53 0.98 9.31
N PRO A 485 -9.41 1.45 9.91
CA PRO A 485 -8.31 2.02 9.15
C PRO A 485 -7.53 0.94 8.40
N LEU A 486 -7.29 1.16 7.12
CA LEU A 486 -6.28 0.44 6.35
C LEU A 486 -4.89 1.02 6.66
N LYS A 487 -3.84 0.23 6.47
CA LYS A 487 -2.47 0.75 6.45
C LYS A 487 -2.25 1.55 5.16
N PRO A 488 -1.58 2.73 5.20
CA PRO A 488 -1.17 3.38 3.95
C PRO A 488 -0.35 2.41 3.08
N GLY A 489 -0.74 2.26 1.82
CA GLY A 489 -0.15 1.30 0.89
C GLY A 489 -1.18 0.60 0.01
N HIS A 490 -0.73 -0.45 -0.65
CA HIS A 490 -1.54 -1.22 -1.59
C HIS A 490 -2.36 -2.31 -0.89
N THR A 491 -3.48 -2.68 -1.50
CA THR A 491 -4.44 -3.62 -0.89
C THR A 491 -4.74 -4.77 -1.85
N TRP A 492 -4.51 -6.00 -1.38
CA TRP A 492 -4.94 -7.22 -2.06
C TRP A 492 -6.23 -7.75 -1.45
N ILE A 493 -7.23 -8.05 -2.28
CA ILE A 493 -8.56 -8.50 -1.85
C ILE A 493 -8.87 -9.84 -2.52
N THR A 494 -8.82 -10.93 -1.75
CA THR A 494 -9.27 -12.25 -2.21
C THR A 494 -10.76 -12.40 -1.91
N VAL A 495 -11.58 -12.46 -2.96
CA VAL A 495 -13.03 -12.61 -2.83
C VAL A 495 -13.41 -14.08 -2.73
N VAL A 496 -14.05 -14.46 -1.63
CA VAL A 496 -14.36 -15.86 -1.31
C VAL A 496 -15.82 -16.07 -0.98
N THR A 497 -16.27 -17.33 -1.07
CA THR A 497 -17.63 -17.72 -0.68
C THR A 497 -17.83 -17.62 0.84
N PRO A 498 -19.08 -17.45 1.32
CA PRO A 498 -19.36 -17.46 2.76
C PRO A 498 -18.98 -18.76 3.47
N GLU A 499 -18.91 -19.88 2.74
CA GLU A 499 -18.56 -21.21 3.23
C GLU A 499 -17.04 -21.45 3.30
N THR A 500 -16.23 -20.54 2.78
CA THR A 500 -14.77 -20.60 2.87
C THR A 500 -14.32 -20.48 4.31
N SER A 501 -13.45 -21.37 4.74
CA SER A 501 -12.90 -21.33 6.10
C SER A 501 -11.54 -20.61 6.12
N VAL A 502 -11.35 -19.81 7.17
CA VAL A 502 -10.03 -19.29 7.55
C VAL A 502 -9.80 -19.64 9.01
N ALA A 503 -8.76 -20.42 9.28
CA ALA A 503 -8.47 -20.94 10.61
C ALA A 503 -6.98 -20.81 10.94
N GLU A 504 -6.69 -20.59 12.22
CA GLU A 504 -5.33 -20.64 12.73
C GLU A 504 -4.92 -22.10 12.94
N GLU A 505 -3.90 -22.56 12.21
CA GLU A 505 -3.37 -23.93 12.32
C GLU A 505 -2.34 -24.06 13.46
N SER A 506 -1.58 -23.01 13.66
CA SER A 506 -0.62 -22.85 14.76
C SER A 506 -0.42 -21.35 14.99
N ALA A 507 0.23 -20.97 16.09
CA ALA A 507 0.37 -19.56 16.49
C ALA A 507 0.85 -18.67 15.34
N GLY A 508 0.00 -17.74 14.93
CA GLY A 508 0.25 -16.80 13.84
C GLY A 508 0.25 -17.39 12.42
N GLN A 509 -0.07 -18.69 12.26
CA GLN A 509 -0.10 -19.36 10.96
C GLN A 509 -1.55 -19.66 10.56
N TRP A 510 -2.03 -19.01 9.51
CA TRP A 510 -3.42 -19.07 9.07
C TRP A 510 -3.55 -19.84 7.76
N LEU A 511 -4.60 -20.64 7.65
CA LEU A 511 -5.00 -21.35 6.43
C LEU A 511 -6.37 -20.85 5.96
N LEU A 512 -6.43 -20.32 4.75
CA LEU A 512 -7.66 -20.14 4.00
C LEU A 512 -7.88 -21.38 3.13
N GLN A 513 -9.00 -22.05 3.34
CA GLN A 513 -9.46 -23.13 2.48
C GLN A 513 -10.72 -22.71 1.75
N PHE A 514 -10.57 -22.43 0.46
CA PHE A 514 -11.68 -21.99 -0.37
C PHE A 514 -12.75 -23.08 -0.52
N SER A 515 -14.00 -22.67 -0.37
CA SER A 515 -15.16 -23.53 -0.64
C SER A 515 -15.76 -23.17 -2.00
N GLN A 516 -15.61 -24.06 -2.96
CA GLN A 516 -16.16 -23.85 -4.30
C GLN A 516 -17.69 -23.77 -4.25
N PRO A 517 -18.34 -22.80 -4.95
CA PRO A 517 -19.77 -22.72 -5.03
C PRO A 517 -20.40 -23.98 -5.64
N LEU A 518 -21.48 -24.48 -5.04
CA LEU A 518 -22.18 -25.67 -5.53
C LEU A 518 -22.69 -25.47 -6.95
N GLY A 519 -22.27 -26.33 -7.89
CA GLY A 519 -22.64 -26.26 -9.30
C GLY A 519 -21.67 -25.49 -10.18
N ALA A 520 -20.67 -24.81 -9.63
CA ALA A 520 -19.53 -24.30 -10.40
C ALA A 520 -18.60 -25.45 -10.80
N LYS A 521 -17.88 -25.28 -11.92
CA LYS A 521 -16.78 -26.16 -12.34
C LYS A 521 -15.49 -25.79 -11.64
#